data_de6d19e1e67c310962bd64cf52c33a50
#
_entry.id   de6d19e1e67c310962bd64cf52c33a50
#
_cell.length_a   1.000
_cell.length_b   1.000
_cell.length_c   1.000
_cell.angle_alpha   90.00
_cell.angle_beta   90.00
_cell.angle_gamma   90.00
#
_symmetry.space_group_name_H-M   'P 1'
#
loop_
_entity.id
_entity.type
_entity.pdbx_description
1 polymer ?
#
loop_
_entity_poly.entity_id
_entity_poly.type
_entity_poly.pdbx_seq_one_letter_code
_entity_poly.pdbx_strand_id
1 'polypeptide(L)'
;MSIVLITGSNGLVGSESVQFFSKKGFDVVGIDNNLRQFFFGKNSSTLWVKKELIKNNKKNFIPLNIDIRNYNSSEKVFKKYRKYISLIIHCAAQPSHDYGKNYPLLDFDINAKGTLNMLELTKIYSPQVPFIFTSTNKVYGDNPNRLKLIEKTSRFEIPKKNKYYKGIDEKFSIDSCTHSFFGVSKTYADLIVQEYGKNIGLKTVSFRGGCITGPNHNGAKLHGFLSYLVKECLNKKTYDIIGYKGKQVRDNIHSHDLVNCFWEFYKKPKFGEVYNIGGGRKSNCSIIEAIDIVEKKAGINVKKNYIKNNRVGDHIWYISNLNKFKKDYPNWSQKYNTRMIISELINKINAIK
;
A
#
# COMPACT_ATOMS: atom_id res chain seq x y z
N MET A 1 6.07 23.68 -16.59
CA MET A 1 6.64 22.55 -15.86
C MET A 1 5.71 22.24 -14.69
N SER A 2 5.22 21.01 -14.57
CA SER A 2 4.33 20.57 -13.47
C SER A 2 4.94 19.33 -12.85
N ILE A 3 5.30 19.39 -11.57
CA ILE A 3 6.06 18.35 -10.88
C ILE A 3 5.17 17.56 -9.93
N VAL A 4 5.25 16.23 -9.97
CA VAL A 4 4.74 15.34 -8.92
C VAL A 4 5.92 14.91 -8.04
N LEU A 5 5.87 15.27 -6.77
CA LEU A 5 6.86 14.84 -5.77
C LEU A 5 6.39 13.52 -5.13
N ILE A 6 7.20 12.47 -5.28
CA ILE A 6 6.85 11.11 -4.79
C ILE A 6 7.90 10.64 -3.80
N THR A 7 7.51 10.34 -2.56
CA THR A 7 8.39 9.65 -1.60
C THR A 7 8.16 8.15 -1.63
N GLY A 8 9.22 7.36 -1.44
CA GLY A 8 9.17 5.91 -1.62
C GLY A 8 9.04 5.52 -3.10
N SER A 9 9.65 6.32 -3.99
CA SER A 9 9.48 6.24 -5.45
C SER A 9 9.90 4.91 -6.08
N ASN A 10 10.75 4.14 -5.43
CA ASN A 10 11.19 2.83 -5.93
C ASN A 10 10.35 1.67 -5.37
N GLY A 11 9.46 1.93 -4.40
CA GLY A 11 8.52 0.94 -3.87
C GLY A 11 7.39 0.63 -4.85
N LEU A 12 6.52 -0.34 -4.50
CA LEU A 12 5.40 -0.77 -5.35
C LEU A 12 4.51 0.40 -5.78
N VAL A 13 3.96 1.16 -4.82
CA VAL A 13 3.02 2.26 -5.11
C VAL A 13 3.75 3.45 -5.72
N GLY A 14 4.94 3.77 -5.19
CA GLY A 14 5.74 4.88 -5.71
C GLY A 14 6.16 4.67 -7.16
N SER A 15 6.65 3.48 -7.52
CA SER A 15 7.06 3.19 -8.90
C SER A 15 5.91 3.19 -9.90
N GLU A 16 4.75 2.68 -9.50
CA GLU A 16 3.52 2.79 -10.30
C GLU A 16 3.13 4.25 -10.50
N SER A 17 3.21 5.06 -9.41
CA SER A 17 2.93 6.49 -9.49
C SER A 17 3.92 7.22 -10.41
N VAL A 18 5.22 6.91 -10.34
CA VAL A 18 6.22 7.47 -11.27
C VAL A 18 5.82 7.20 -12.72
N GLN A 19 5.54 5.94 -13.06
CA GLN A 19 5.18 5.56 -14.43
C GLN A 19 3.88 6.23 -14.88
N PHE A 20 2.87 6.23 -14.02
CA PHE A 20 1.56 6.79 -14.33
C PHE A 20 1.62 8.29 -14.60
N PHE A 21 2.22 9.07 -13.69
CA PHE A 21 2.27 10.52 -13.83
C PHE A 21 3.25 10.97 -14.92
N SER A 22 4.36 10.26 -15.14
CA SER A 22 5.23 10.51 -16.30
C SER A 22 4.51 10.32 -17.63
N LYS A 23 3.68 9.25 -17.75
CA LYS A 23 2.82 9.03 -18.93
C LYS A 23 1.73 10.09 -19.11
N LYS A 24 1.33 10.77 -18.03
CA LYS A 24 0.40 11.91 -18.06
C LYS A 24 1.08 13.23 -18.41
N GLY A 25 2.40 13.24 -18.67
CA GLY A 25 3.16 14.43 -19.06
C GLY A 25 3.72 15.25 -17.89
N PHE A 26 3.67 14.73 -16.65
CA PHE A 26 4.30 15.40 -15.52
C PHE A 26 5.79 15.06 -15.45
N ASP A 27 6.57 16.01 -14.97
CA ASP A 27 7.88 15.70 -14.41
C ASP A 27 7.72 15.11 -13.02
N VAL A 28 8.52 14.11 -12.70
CA VAL A 28 8.43 13.39 -11.41
C VAL A 28 9.74 13.52 -10.66
N VAL A 29 9.70 14.07 -9.45
CA VAL A 29 10.82 14.05 -8.51
C VAL A 29 10.56 12.93 -7.50
N GLY A 30 11.40 11.89 -7.53
CA GLY A 30 11.26 10.72 -6.66
C GLY A 30 12.28 10.70 -5.55
N ILE A 31 11.83 10.64 -4.30
CA ILE A 31 12.65 10.48 -3.10
C ILE A 31 12.59 9.03 -2.63
N ASP A 32 13.77 8.37 -2.51
CA ASP A 32 13.89 7.00 -1.99
C ASP A 32 15.34 6.72 -1.57
N ASN A 33 15.54 6.05 -0.45
CA ASN A 33 16.86 5.68 0.07
C ASN A 33 17.14 4.17 0.08
N ASN A 34 16.28 3.35 -0.59
CA ASN A 34 16.37 1.89 -0.64
C ASN A 34 16.39 1.21 0.76
N LEU A 35 15.77 1.83 1.77
CA LEU A 35 15.76 1.28 3.13
C LEU A 35 15.02 -0.08 3.22
N ARG A 36 14.24 -0.44 2.21
CA ARG A 36 13.62 -1.77 2.09
C ARG A 36 14.66 -2.90 2.15
N GLN A 37 15.84 -2.69 1.59
CA GLN A 37 16.94 -3.67 1.66
C GLN A 37 17.40 -3.92 3.10
N PHE A 38 17.39 -2.91 3.94
CA PHE A 38 17.72 -3.03 5.35
C PHE A 38 16.67 -3.86 6.11
N PHE A 39 15.38 -3.68 5.81
CA PHE A 39 14.30 -4.39 6.49
C PHE A 39 14.17 -5.87 6.10
N PHE A 40 14.38 -6.19 4.84
CA PHE A 40 14.05 -7.52 4.28
C PHE A 40 15.24 -8.21 3.60
N GLY A 41 16.46 -7.71 3.77
CA GLY A 41 17.69 -8.27 3.21
C GLY A 41 17.95 -7.85 1.75
N LYS A 42 19.15 -8.21 1.25
CA LYS A 42 19.67 -7.80 -0.07
C LYS A 42 18.72 -8.12 -1.23
N ASN A 43 18.04 -9.26 -1.19
CA ASN A 43 17.09 -9.68 -2.24
C ASN A 43 15.81 -8.84 -2.31
N SER A 44 15.57 -7.97 -1.33
CA SER A 44 14.43 -7.06 -1.28
C SER A 44 14.77 -5.64 -1.73
N SER A 45 15.99 -5.40 -2.19
CA SER A 45 16.42 -4.12 -2.76
C SER A 45 15.52 -3.68 -3.91
N THR A 46 15.18 -2.39 -3.94
CA THR A 46 14.38 -1.75 -5.00
C THR A 46 15.24 -1.00 -6.03
N LEU A 47 16.57 -1.17 -6.00
CA LEU A 47 17.47 -0.51 -6.95
C LEU A 47 17.25 -0.94 -8.39
N TRP A 48 16.80 -2.19 -8.62
CA TRP A 48 16.43 -2.65 -9.95
C TRP A 48 15.22 -1.88 -10.50
N VAL A 49 14.21 -1.59 -9.65
CA VAL A 49 13.06 -0.77 -10.02
C VAL A 49 13.52 0.64 -10.39
N LYS A 50 14.41 1.25 -9.57
CA LYS A 50 15.00 2.56 -9.88
C LYS A 50 15.65 2.58 -11.28
N LYS A 51 16.43 1.55 -11.62
CA LYS A 51 17.08 1.43 -12.94
C LYS A 51 16.05 1.35 -14.07
N GLU A 52 14.99 0.53 -13.91
CA GLU A 52 13.90 0.45 -14.89
C GLU A 52 13.17 1.79 -15.04
N LEU A 53 12.86 2.47 -13.94
CA LEU A 53 12.20 3.78 -13.96
C LEU A 53 13.03 4.83 -14.71
N ILE A 54 14.33 4.91 -14.45
CA ILE A 54 15.24 5.81 -15.16
C ILE A 54 15.27 5.48 -16.67
N LYS A 55 15.38 4.19 -17.01
CA LYS A 55 15.39 3.75 -18.42
C LYS A 55 14.10 4.14 -19.15
N ASN A 56 12.95 3.94 -18.52
CA ASN A 56 11.64 4.10 -19.16
C ASN A 56 11.13 5.56 -19.15
N ASN A 57 11.66 6.40 -18.24
CA ASN A 57 11.19 7.78 -18.04
C ASN A 57 12.34 8.79 -18.07
N LYS A 58 13.33 8.59 -18.94
CA LYS A 58 14.60 9.36 -19.01
C LYS A 58 14.42 10.88 -18.98
N LYS A 59 13.35 11.39 -19.58
CA LYS A 59 13.12 12.83 -19.73
C LYS A 59 12.39 13.44 -18.54
N ASN A 60 11.60 12.64 -17.82
CA ASN A 60 10.60 13.14 -16.87
C ASN A 60 10.79 12.61 -15.44
N PHE A 61 11.82 11.81 -15.13
CA PHE A 61 12.03 11.26 -13.81
C PHE A 61 13.39 11.67 -13.21
N ILE A 62 13.34 12.33 -12.05
CA ILE A 62 14.52 12.78 -11.30
C ILE A 62 14.55 12.01 -9.96
N PRO A 63 15.33 10.92 -9.86
CA PRO A 63 15.48 10.16 -8.62
C PRO A 63 16.48 10.81 -7.68
N LEU A 64 16.06 11.02 -6.43
CA LEU A 64 16.87 11.56 -5.34
C LEU A 64 17.07 10.52 -4.25
N ASN A 65 18.31 10.33 -3.80
CA ASN A 65 18.63 9.47 -2.67
C ASN A 65 18.57 10.30 -1.38
N ILE A 66 17.37 10.37 -0.78
CA ILE A 66 17.09 11.17 0.40
C ILE A 66 16.26 10.34 1.39
N ASP A 67 16.59 10.47 2.66
CA ASP A 67 15.82 9.93 3.78
C ASP A 67 14.81 10.98 4.27
N ILE A 68 13.53 10.64 4.30
CA ILE A 68 12.45 11.54 4.74
C ILE A 68 12.53 11.94 6.21
N ARG A 69 13.31 11.20 7.02
CA ARG A 69 13.62 11.56 8.41
C ARG A 69 14.53 12.77 8.51
N ASN A 70 15.34 13.01 7.47
CA ASN A 70 16.20 14.17 7.38
C ASN A 70 15.43 15.36 6.82
N TYR A 71 14.96 16.22 7.75
CA TYR A 71 14.18 17.40 7.43
C TYR A 71 14.93 18.33 6.45
N ASN A 72 16.19 18.67 6.76
CA ASN A 72 16.99 19.62 5.98
C ASN A 72 17.22 19.15 4.53
N SER A 73 17.45 17.84 4.32
CA SER A 73 17.63 17.29 2.99
C SER A 73 16.32 17.34 2.18
N SER A 74 15.19 17.03 2.83
CA SER A 74 13.87 17.13 2.23
C SER A 74 13.49 18.58 1.94
N GLU A 75 13.81 19.51 2.84
CA GLU A 75 13.58 20.94 2.68
C GLU A 75 14.27 21.53 1.45
N LYS A 76 15.52 21.11 1.18
CA LYS A 76 16.25 21.52 -0.05
C LYS A 76 15.47 21.16 -1.31
N VAL A 77 14.79 20.00 -1.33
CA VAL A 77 13.95 19.60 -2.46
C VAL A 77 12.75 20.52 -2.60
N PHE A 78 12.04 20.76 -1.49
CA PHE A 78 10.89 21.67 -1.50
C PHE A 78 11.29 23.08 -1.93
N LYS A 79 12.35 23.66 -1.37
CA LYS A 79 12.88 24.98 -1.77
C LYS A 79 13.20 25.07 -3.26
N LYS A 80 13.82 24.01 -3.82
CA LYS A 80 14.20 23.97 -5.25
C LYS A 80 12.98 23.92 -6.17
N TYR A 81 11.96 23.12 -5.81
CA TYR A 81 10.86 22.80 -6.73
C TYR A 81 9.51 23.47 -6.37
N ARG A 82 9.42 24.24 -5.27
CA ARG A 82 8.18 24.84 -4.70
C ARG A 82 7.22 25.43 -5.71
N LYS A 83 7.72 26.15 -6.72
CA LYS A 83 6.93 26.83 -7.75
C LYS A 83 6.32 25.87 -8.80
N TYR A 84 6.83 24.66 -8.87
CA TYR A 84 6.49 23.68 -9.89
C TYR A 84 5.76 22.44 -9.34
N ILE A 85 5.82 22.20 -8.00
CA ILE A 85 5.12 21.09 -7.38
C ILE A 85 3.62 21.31 -7.56
N SER A 86 2.93 20.32 -8.12
CA SER A 86 1.48 20.30 -8.33
C SER A 86 0.78 19.18 -7.58
N LEU A 87 1.53 18.16 -7.13
CA LEU A 87 1.03 17.03 -6.36
C LEU A 87 2.15 16.44 -5.52
N ILE A 88 1.82 16.04 -4.29
CA ILE A 88 2.71 15.27 -3.42
C ILE A 88 2.07 13.90 -3.14
N ILE A 89 2.84 12.81 -3.38
CA ILE A 89 2.41 11.44 -3.09
C ILE A 89 3.40 10.86 -2.07
N HIS A 90 2.93 10.65 -0.86
CA HIS A 90 3.75 10.15 0.25
C HIS A 90 3.53 8.65 0.45
N CYS A 91 4.46 7.84 -0.11
CA CYS A 91 4.45 6.37 -0.04
C CYS A 91 5.61 5.81 0.78
N ALA A 92 6.62 6.62 1.14
CA ALA A 92 7.75 6.16 1.94
C ALA A 92 7.28 5.68 3.30
N ALA A 93 7.61 4.45 3.67
CA ALA A 93 7.20 3.84 4.95
C ALA A 93 8.07 2.62 5.29
N GLN A 94 8.13 2.28 6.57
CA GLN A 94 8.47 0.96 7.06
C GLN A 94 7.18 0.12 7.07
N PRO A 95 7.06 -1.00 6.32
CA PRO A 95 5.78 -1.68 6.11
C PRO A 95 5.60 -2.98 6.91
N SER A 96 6.53 -3.37 7.79
CA SER A 96 6.55 -4.67 8.47
C SER A 96 6.14 -4.60 9.94
N HIS A 97 5.18 -5.44 10.34
CA HIS A 97 4.79 -5.61 11.74
C HIS A 97 5.94 -6.12 12.62
N ASP A 98 6.66 -7.14 12.11
CA ASP A 98 7.74 -7.78 12.86
C ASP A 98 8.92 -6.81 13.04
N TYR A 99 9.22 -6.03 12.01
CA TYR A 99 10.27 -5.02 12.08
C TYR A 99 9.92 -3.89 13.05
N GLY A 100 8.68 -3.38 13.00
CA GLY A 100 8.20 -2.37 13.94
C GLY A 100 8.28 -2.83 15.39
N LYS A 101 8.02 -4.12 15.67
CA LYS A 101 8.17 -4.70 17.01
C LYS A 101 9.64 -4.70 17.48
N ASN A 102 10.56 -5.07 16.60
CA ASN A 102 11.98 -5.19 16.94
C ASN A 102 12.70 -3.84 17.00
N TYR A 103 12.23 -2.84 16.24
CA TYR A 103 12.83 -1.50 16.14
C TYR A 103 11.77 -0.40 16.20
N PRO A 104 11.06 -0.24 17.35
CA PRO A 104 9.90 0.67 17.45
C PRO A 104 10.26 2.15 17.25
N LEU A 105 11.42 2.60 17.70
CA LEU A 105 11.87 3.98 17.48
C LEU A 105 12.12 4.26 16.00
N LEU A 106 12.75 3.33 15.27
CA LEU A 106 13.00 3.48 13.85
C LEU A 106 11.70 3.43 13.05
N ASP A 107 10.75 2.57 13.45
CA ASP A 107 9.41 2.49 12.86
C ASP A 107 8.66 3.83 13.01
N PHE A 108 8.69 4.40 14.22
CA PHE A 108 8.09 5.71 14.50
C PHE A 108 8.76 6.83 13.71
N ASP A 109 10.08 6.88 13.71
CA ASP A 109 10.84 7.92 12.98
C ASP A 109 10.52 7.93 11.48
N ILE A 110 10.35 6.74 10.87
CA ILE A 110 10.03 6.65 9.44
C ILE A 110 8.56 6.98 9.19
N ASN A 111 7.65 6.28 9.88
CA ASN A 111 6.23 6.33 9.55
C ASN A 111 5.53 7.59 10.11
N ALA A 112 5.85 7.98 11.34
CA ALA A 112 5.21 9.12 12.02
C ALA A 112 5.97 10.42 11.76
N LYS A 113 7.22 10.52 12.23
CA LYS A 113 8.03 11.74 12.09
C LYS A 113 8.33 12.07 10.62
N GLY A 114 8.65 11.06 9.79
CA GLY A 114 8.87 11.28 8.35
C GLY A 114 7.63 11.85 7.67
N THR A 115 6.42 11.37 8.02
CA THR A 115 5.16 11.93 7.50
C THR A 115 4.95 13.38 7.98
N LEU A 116 5.20 13.66 9.27
CA LEU A 116 5.10 15.02 9.81
C LEU A 116 6.06 15.98 9.11
N ASN A 117 7.32 15.56 8.86
CA ASN A 117 8.28 16.36 8.10
C ASN A 117 7.71 16.76 6.71
N MET A 118 7.12 15.80 5.98
CA MET A 118 6.56 16.08 4.66
C MET A 118 5.36 17.03 4.73
N LEU A 119 4.51 16.91 5.75
CA LEU A 119 3.37 17.81 5.95
C LEU A 119 3.82 19.24 6.31
N GLU A 120 4.78 19.41 7.22
CA GLU A 120 5.34 20.71 7.55
C GLU A 120 5.97 21.39 6.33
N LEU A 121 6.77 20.64 5.56
CA LEU A 121 7.36 21.17 4.34
C LEU A 121 6.29 21.54 3.29
N THR A 122 5.22 20.74 3.20
CA THR A 122 4.08 21.06 2.32
C THR A 122 3.41 22.37 2.76
N LYS A 123 3.12 22.52 4.05
CA LYS A 123 2.51 23.73 4.62
C LYS A 123 3.36 24.98 4.32
N ILE A 124 4.67 24.89 4.49
CA ILE A 124 5.59 26.04 4.32
C ILE A 124 5.81 26.39 2.84
N TYR A 125 6.04 25.40 1.99
CA TYR A 125 6.53 25.64 0.63
C TYR A 125 5.52 25.44 -0.49
N SER A 126 4.43 24.69 -0.23
CA SER A 126 3.46 24.29 -1.25
C SER A 126 2.05 24.09 -0.67
N PRO A 127 1.48 25.08 0.09
CA PRO A 127 0.25 24.89 0.86
C PRO A 127 -1.00 24.64 0.01
N GLN A 128 -0.99 25.01 -1.26
CA GLN A 128 -2.13 24.80 -2.17
C GLN A 128 -2.10 23.45 -2.91
N VAL A 129 -1.02 22.70 -2.73
CA VAL A 129 -0.78 21.46 -3.47
C VAL A 129 -1.47 20.28 -2.77
N PRO A 130 -2.18 19.40 -3.51
CA PRO A 130 -2.73 18.18 -2.92
C PRO A 130 -1.63 17.27 -2.35
N PHE A 131 -1.89 16.74 -1.15
CA PHE A 131 -1.03 15.79 -0.45
C PHE A 131 -1.75 14.46 -0.27
N ILE A 132 -1.25 13.42 -0.91
CA ILE A 132 -1.78 12.06 -0.85
C ILE A 132 -0.91 11.19 0.04
N PHE A 133 -1.50 10.58 1.06
CA PHE A 133 -0.85 9.67 1.97
C PHE A 133 -1.31 8.23 1.77
N THR A 134 -0.38 7.30 1.58
CA THR A 134 -0.67 5.87 1.57
C THR A 134 -0.71 5.33 3.00
N SER A 135 -1.92 5.29 3.55
CA SER A 135 -2.24 4.69 4.84
C SER A 135 -2.48 3.17 4.71
N THR A 136 -3.03 2.55 5.72
CA THR A 136 -3.21 1.10 5.81
C THR A 136 -4.50 0.72 6.52
N ASN A 137 -5.04 -0.46 6.24
CA ASN A 137 -6.13 -1.05 7.02
C ASN A 137 -5.72 -1.44 8.46
N LYS A 138 -4.41 -1.39 8.78
CA LYS A 138 -3.91 -1.69 10.12
C LYS A 138 -4.20 -0.59 11.13
N VAL A 139 -4.70 0.56 10.70
CA VAL A 139 -5.27 1.59 11.60
C VAL A 139 -6.47 1.06 12.39
N TYR A 140 -7.15 0.02 11.92
CA TYR A 140 -8.25 -0.65 12.63
C TYR A 140 -7.78 -1.70 13.64
N GLY A 141 -6.46 -1.90 13.81
CA GLY A 141 -5.89 -2.89 14.71
C GLY A 141 -6.45 -4.30 14.47
N ASP A 142 -6.75 -5.00 15.55
CA ASP A 142 -7.38 -6.34 15.52
C ASP A 142 -8.93 -6.30 15.61
N ASN A 143 -9.56 -5.12 15.62
CA ASN A 143 -11.02 -4.99 15.64
C ASN A 143 -11.74 -5.80 14.54
N PRO A 144 -11.23 -5.94 13.29
CA PRO A 144 -11.85 -6.81 12.30
C PRO A 144 -11.97 -8.27 12.73
N ASN A 145 -11.10 -8.76 13.63
CA ASN A 145 -11.12 -10.14 14.12
C ASN A 145 -12.24 -10.41 15.15
N ARG A 146 -12.88 -9.34 15.67
CA ARG A 146 -14.03 -9.44 16.58
C ARG A 146 -15.37 -9.63 15.87
N LEU A 147 -15.36 -9.54 14.52
CA LEU A 147 -16.55 -9.78 13.71
C LEU A 147 -16.94 -11.27 13.78
N LYS A 148 -18.24 -11.55 13.92
CA LYS A 148 -18.77 -12.93 13.82
C LYS A 148 -18.61 -13.42 12.38
N LEU A 149 -17.76 -14.42 12.18
CA LEU A 149 -17.47 -15.02 10.89
C LEU A 149 -18.04 -16.43 10.78
N ILE A 150 -18.35 -16.86 9.57
CA ILE A 150 -18.72 -18.21 9.21
C ILE A 150 -17.52 -18.87 8.53
N GLU A 151 -17.09 -20.02 9.06
CA GLU A 151 -16.07 -20.84 8.40
C GLU A 151 -16.71 -21.62 7.25
N LYS A 152 -16.24 -21.37 6.02
CA LYS A 152 -16.59 -22.11 4.82
C LYS A 152 -15.45 -23.08 4.43
N THR A 153 -15.65 -23.85 3.37
CA THR A 153 -14.66 -24.83 2.91
C THR A 153 -13.31 -24.18 2.62
N SER A 154 -13.26 -23.06 1.87
CA SER A 154 -12.02 -22.42 1.44
C SER A 154 -11.72 -21.08 2.12
N ARG A 155 -12.66 -20.50 2.90
CA ARG A 155 -12.53 -19.16 3.45
C ARG A 155 -13.37 -18.93 4.71
N PHE A 156 -12.96 -17.94 5.51
CA PHE A 156 -13.87 -17.29 6.43
C PHE A 156 -14.69 -16.22 5.68
N GLU A 157 -15.97 -16.06 6.09
CA GLU A 157 -16.85 -15.10 5.46
C GLU A 157 -17.78 -14.46 6.49
N ILE A 158 -18.15 -13.21 6.25
CA ILE A 158 -19.14 -12.53 7.09
C ILE A 158 -20.56 -12.86 6.62
N PRO A 159 -21.54 -13.05 7.53
CA PRO A 159 -22.92 -13.30 7.16
C PRO A 159 -23.49 -12.20 6.25
N LYS A 160 -24.29 -12.59 5.23
CA LYS A 160 -24.88 -11.62 4.28
C LYS A 160 -25.71 -10.51 4.95
N LYS A 161 -26.36 -10.82 6.08
CA LYS A 161 -27.17 -9.85 6.87
C LYS A 161 -26.33 -8.89 7.72
N ASN A 162 -25.01 -9.11 7.85
CA ASN A 162 -24.13 -8.23 8.65
C ASN A 162 -23.96 -6.87 7.96
N LYS A 163 -23.96 -5.78 8.72
CA LYS A 163 -23.78 -4.42 8.20
C LYS A 163 -22.49 -4.23 7.43
N TYR A 164 -21.44 -5.00 7.75
CA TYR A 164 -20.16 -4.97 7.08
C TYR A 164 -20.04 -5.98 5.92
N TYR A 165 -21.15 -6.57 5.45
CA TYR A 165 -21.10 -7.49 4.32
C TYR A 165 -20.49 -6.88 3.06
N LYS A 166 -20.72 -5.58 2.81
CA LYS A 166 -20.11 -4.84 1.68
C LYS A 166 -18.64 -4.48 1.93
N GLY A 167 -18.10 -4.78 3.10
CA GLY A 167 -16.74 -4.45 3.54
C GLY A 167 -16.75 -3.49 4.74
N ILE A 168 -15.58 -3.35 5.36
CA ILE A 168 -15.33 -2.42 6.46
C ILE A 168 -15.25 -1.01 5.89
N ASP A 169 -16.03 -0.07 6.43
CA ASP A 169 -16.05 1.34 6.07
C ASP A 169 -15.16 2.19 7.02
N GLU A 170 -15.03 3.46 6.71
CA GLU A 170 -14.17 4.42 7.40
C GLU A 170 -14.67 4.78 8.82
N LYS A 171 -15.92 4.43 9.16
CA LYS A 171 -16.51 4.61 10.49
C LYS A 171 -16.22 3.43 11.44
N PHE A 172 -15.55 2.40 10.95
CA PHE A 172 -15.14 1.28 11.79
C PHE A 172 -14.14 1.76 12.84
N SER A 173 -14.32 1.34 14.12
CA SER A 173 -13.51 1.83 15.23
C SER A 173 -12.02 1.52 15.06
N ILE A 174 -11.20 2.50 15.41
CA ILE A 174 -9.76 2.37 15.56
C ILE A 174 -9.35 2.25 17.04
N ASP A 175 -10.31 2.33 17.95
CA ASP A 175 -10.09 2.33 19.40
C ASP A 175 -10.27 0.94 20.01
N SER A 176 -9.79 0.80 21.24
CA SER A 176 -9.99 -0.40 22.09
C SER A 176 -9.51 -1.70 21.45
N CYS A 177 -8.39 -1.66 20.74
CA CYS A 177 -7.83 -2.80 20.00
C CYS A 177 -6.29 -2.80 20.02
N THR A 178 -5.70 -3.93 19.62
CA THR A 178 -4.25 -4.07 19.49
C THR A 178 -3.83 -3.74 18.06
N HIS A 179 -2.97 -2.72 17.89
CA HIS A 179 -2.56 -2.25 16.56
C HIS A 179 -1.26 -2.86 16.05
N SER A 180 -0.37 -3.38 16.84
CA SER A 180 1.06 -3.54 16.58
C SER A 180 1.80 -2.19 16.49
N PHE A 181 3.13 -2.17 16.68
CA PHE A 181 3.93 -0.93 16.59
C PHE A 181 3.81 -0.25 15.22
N PHE A 182 3.91 -1.04 14.13
CA PHE A 182 3.66 -0.56 12.79
C PHE A 182 2.24 0.06 12.62
N GLY A 183 1.23 -0.61 13.16
CA GLY A 183 -0.14 -0.10 13.12
C GLY A 183 -0.28 1.23 13.85
N VAL A 184 0.34 1.38 15.04
CA VAL A 184 0.33 2.63 15.83
C VAL A 184 1.00 3.77 15.08
N SER A 185 2.22 3.57 14.56
CA SER A 185 2.94 4.62 13.82
C SER A 185 2.20 5.07 12.56
N LYS A 186 1.56 4.13 11.84
CA LYS A 186 0.72 4.44 10.68
C LYS A 186 -0.60 5.10 11.07
N THR A 187 -1.18 4.77 12.23
CA THR A 187 -2.39 5.43 12.74
C THR A 187 -2.10 6.88 13.11
N TYR A 188 -0.98 7.15 13.79
CA TYR A 188 -0.52 8.53 14.00
C TYR A 188 -0.43 9.29 12.67
N ALA A 189 0.27 8.71 11.68
CA ALA A 189 0.43 9.35 10.38
C ALA A 189 -0.90 9.57 9.65
N ASP A 190 -1.84 8.63 9.74
CA ASP A 190 -3.19 8.74 9.17
C ASP A 190 -3.97 9.90 9.79
N LEU A 191 -3.95 10.01 11.13
CA LEU A 191 -4.66 11.05 11.87
C LEU A 191 -4.02 12.42 11.65
N ILE A 192 -2.69 12.54 11.69
CA ILE A 192 -2.04 13.85 11.50
C ILE A 192 -2.25 14.39 10.08
N VAL A 193 -2.29 13.53 9.06
CA VAL A 193 -2.66 13.93 7.69
C VAL A 193 -4.08 14.50 7.62
N GLN A 194 -5.04 13.90 8.35
CA GLN A 194 -6.40 14.43 8.45
C GLN A 194 -6.44 15.79 9.16
N GLU A 195 -5.68 15.95 10.27
CA GLU A 195 -5.60 17.21 11.02
C GLU A 195 -5.02 18.35 10.18
N TYR A 196 -3.95 18.08 9.40
CA TYR A 196 -3.43 19.09 8.47
C TYR A 196 -4.46 19.51 7.40
N GLY A 197 -5.35 18.61 7.03
CA GLY A 197 -6.44 18.95 6.12
C GLY A 197 -7.54 19.74 6.80
N LYS A 198 -8.01 19.30 7.96
CA LYS A 198 -9.19 19.87 8.65
C LYS A 198 -8.88 21.17 9.38
N ASN A 199 -7.76 21.23 10.10
CA ASN A 199 -7.42 22.37 10.96
C ASN A 199 -6.47 23.36 10.30
N ILE A 200 -5.58 22.91 9.39
CA ILE A 200 -4.61 23.78 8.70
C ILE A 200 -5.09 24.18 7.29
N GLY A 201 -6.06 23.43 6.73
CA GLY A 201 -6.62 23.72 5.41
C GLY A 201 -5.77 23.21 4.24
N LEU A 202 -4.88 22.25 4.44
CA LEU A 202 -4.19 21.58 3.34
C LEU A 202 -5.14 20.60 2.61
N LYS A 203 -4.98 20.46 1.31
CA LYS A 203 -5.72 19.48 0.51
C LYS A 203 -5.15 18.08 0.73
N THR A 204 -5.50 17.42 1.82
CA THR A 204 -4.91 16.12 2.20
C THR A 204 -5.90 14.97 2.13
N VAL A 205 -5.38 13.77 1.88
CA VAL A 205 -6.13 12.51 1.91
C VAL A 205 -5.28 11.37 2.46
N SER A 206 -5.90 10.52 3.29
CA SER A 206 -5.36 9.24 3.73
C SER A 206 -6.08 8.10 3.00
N PHE A 207 -5.35 7.34 2.16
CA PHE A 207 -5.86 6.11 1.55
C PHE A 207 -5.49 4.91 2.41
N ARG A 208 -6.46 4.34 3.15
CA ARG A 208 -6.29 3.14 3.97
C ARG A 208 -6.32 1.90 3.09
N GLY A 209 -5.13 1.50 2.64
CA GLY A 209 -4.96 0.39 1.71
C GLY A 209 -5.25 -0.98 2.32
N GLY A 210 -5.94 -1.86 1.56
CA GLY A 210 -5.96 -3.31 1.75
C GLY A 210 -4.63 -3.93 1.30
N CYS A 211 -4.65 -5.17 0.80
CA CYS A 211 -3.46 -5.76 0.19
C CYS A 211 -3.19 -5.15 -1.18
N ILE A 212 -2.18 -4.31 -1.28
CA ILE A 212 -1.75 -3.71 -2.55
C ILE A 212 -0.76 -4.65 -3.23
N THR A 213 -0.99 -4.93 -4.51
CA THR A 213 -0.17 -5.87 -5.28
C THR A 213 -0.03 -5.36 -6.73
N GLY A 214 1.06 -5.73 -7.39
CA GLY A 214 1.31 -5.36 -8.79
C GLY A 214 2.66 -5.89 -9.27
N PRO A 215 3.01 -5.71 -10.55
CA PRO A 215 4.19 -6.33 -11.17
C PRO A 215 5.53 -5.92 -10.55
N ASN A 216 5.60 -4.72 -9.98
CA ASN A 216 6.82 -4.23 -9.30
C ASN A 216 6.86 -4.58 -7.81
N HIS A 217 5.96 -5.46 -7.33
CA HIS A 217 5.96 -5.87 -5.94
C HIS A 217 7.05 -6.90 -5.66
N ASN A 218 8.14 -6.48 -5.06
CA ASN A 218 9.17 -7.41 -4.56
C ASN A 218 8.70 -8.05 -3.24
N GLY A 219 7.82 -9.07 -3.35
CA GLY A 219 7.25 -9.78 -2.20
C GLY A 219 8.32 -10.48 -1.37
N ALA A 220 8.17 -10.42 -0.05
CA ALA A 220 8.99 -11.11 0.94
C ALA A 220 8.08 -11.94 1.86
N LYS A 221 8.64 -12.94 2.56
CA LYS A 221 7.87 -13.86 3.44
C LYS A 221 6.92 -13.14 4.40
N LEU A 222 7.32 -11.98 4.89
CA LEU A 222 6.57 -11.20 5.89
C LEU A 222 5.83 -9.99 5.31
N HIS A 223 5.92 -9.75 3.99
CA HIS A 223 5.26 -8.60 3.35
C HIS A 223 4.95 -8.87 1.87
N GLY A 224 3.67 -8.70 1.49
CA GLY A 224 3.21 -8.87 0.12
C GLY A 224 2.86 -10.31 -0.25
N PHE A 225 1.85 -10.87 0.44
CA PHE A 225 1.55 -12.31 0.38
C PHE A 225 1.31 -12.84 -1.03
N LEU A 226 0.54 -12.15 -1.90
CA LEU A 226 0.28 -12.65 -3.27
C LEU A 226 1.55 -12.72 -4.11
N SER A 227 2.35 -11.66 -4.10
CA SER A 227 3.60 -11.62 -4.86
C SER A 227 4.61 -12.66 -4.34
N TYR A 228 4.71 -12.82 -3.01
CA TYR A 228 5.55 -13.84 -2.39
C TYR A 228 5.04 -15.24 -2.71
N LEU A 229 3.74 -15.52 -2.58
CA LEU A 229 3.11 -16.78 -2.93
C LEU A 229 3.45 -17.19 -4.37
N VAL A 230 3.15 -16.33 -5.34
CA VAL A 230 3.41 -16.63 -6.76
C VAL A 230 4.89 -16.90 -7.01
N LYS A 231 5.79 -16.10 -6.43
CA LYS A 231 7.25 -16.27 -6.56
C LYS A 231 7.74 -17.61 -6.01
N GLU A 232 7.32 -17.99 -4.81
CA GLU A 232 7.75 -19.25 -4.19
C GLU A 232 7.20 -20.47 -4.96
N CYS A 233 5.93 -20.40 -5.39
CA CYS A 233 5.31 -21.45 -6.17
C CYS A 233 6.01 -21.68 -7.52
N LEU A 234 6.29 -20.61 -8.28
CA LEU A 234 6.98 -20.71 -9.57
C LEU A 234 8.45 -21.13 -9.43
N ASN A 235 9.04 -20.93 -8.27
CA ASN A 235 10.38 -21.44 -7.93
C ASN A 235 10.36 -22.86 -7.34
N LYS A 236 9.19 -23.53 -7.35
CA LYS A 236 8.99 -24.90 -6.82
C LYS A 236 9.34 -25.05 -5.33
N LYS A 237 9.31 -23.95 -4.57
CA LYS A 237 9.54 -23.95 -3.13
C LYS A 237 8.27 -24.26 -2.35
N THR A 238 8.42 -24.77 -1.13
CA THR A 238 7.31 -24.99 -0.22
C THR A 238 6.79 -23.67 0.30
N TYR A 239 5.48 -23.43 0.18
CA TYR A 239 4.80 -22.25 0.72
C TYR A 239 4.25 -22.53 2.12
N ASP A 240 4.65 -21.70 3.10
CA ASP A 240 4.15 -21.77 4.47
C ASP A 240 2.79 -21.08 4.58
N ILE A 241 1.75 -21.84 4.85
CA ILE A 241 0.41 -21.34 5.20
C ILE A 241 0.39 -21.04 6.71
N ILE A 242 0.37 -19.78 7.09
CA ILE A 242 0.48 -19.37 8.49
C ILE A 242 -0.92 -19.10 9.08
N GLY A 243 -1.33 -19.91 10.02
CA GLY A 243 -2.55 -19.76 10.82
C GLY A 243 -3.86 -19.86 10.04
N TYR A 244 -4.95 -19.81 10.78
CA TYR A 244 -6.34 -19.75 10.32
C TYR A 244 -6.72 -20.79 9.28
N LYS A 245 -6.03 -21.94 9.24
CA LYS A 245 -6.19 -23.00 8.23
C LYS A 245 -6.03 -22.51 6.78
N GLY A 246 -5.36 -21.37 6.55
CA GLY A 246 -5.26 -20.72 5.24
C GLY A 246 -6.56 -20.08 4.73
N LYS A 247 -7.61 -20.03 5.58
CA LYS A 247 -8.94 -19.51 5.22
C LYS A 247 -9.12 -18.01 5.46
N GLN A 248 -8.09 -17.34 6.00
CA GLN A 248 -8.12 -15.89 6.20
C GLN A 248 -8.26 -15.14 4.88
N VAL A 249 -9.18 -14.15 4.85
CA VAL A 249 -9.54 -13.41 3.65
C VAL A 249 -8.87 -12.04 3.61
N ARG A 250 -8.32 -11.69 2.47
CA ARG A 250 -7.78 -10.37 2.15
C ARG A 250 -8.39 -9.84 0.86
N ASP A 251 -8.71 -8.57 0.82
CA ASP A 251 -8.97 -7.90 -0.44
C ASP A 251 -7.67 -7.42 -1.08
N ASN A 252 -7.62 -7.50 -2.40
CA ASN A 252 -6.41 -7.25 -3.17
C ASN A 252 -6.68 -6.18 -4.22
N ILE A 253 -5.97 -5.05 -4.12
CA ILE A 253 -6.02 -3.99 -5.12
C ILE A 253 -4.73 -3.98 -5.94
N HIS A 254 -4.87 -3.81 -7.25
CA HIS A 254 -3.74 -3.58 -8.12
C HIS A 254 -3.16 -2.18 -7.91
N SER A 255 -1.81 -2.04 -7.94
CA SER A 255 -1.13 -0.75 -7.80
C SER A 255 -1.65 0.30 -8.79
N HIS A 256 -1.96 -0.11 -10.03
CA HIS A 256 -2.56 0.75 -11.04
C HIS A 256 -3.93 1.31 -10.63
N ASP A 257 -4.82 0.47 -10.10
CA ASP A 257 -6.15 0.91 -9.64
C ASP A 257 -6.05 1.87 -8.45
N LEU A 258 -5.07 1.67 -7.56
CA LEU A 258 -4.78 2.58 -6.46
C LEU A 258 -4.27 3.93 -6.98
N VAL A 259 -3.32 3.95 -7.92
CA VAL A 259 -2.79 5.19 -8.48
C VAL A 259 -3.84 5.96 -9.28
N ASN A 260 -4.81 5.26 -9.88
CA ASN A 260 -5.99 5.91 -10.46
C ASN A 260 -6.86 6.61 -9.38
N CYS A 261 -6.91 6.11 -8.12
CA CYS A 261 -7.55 6.86 -7.03
C CYS A 261 -6.80 8.17 -6.75
N PHE A 262 -5.47 8.15 -6.81
CA PHE A 262 -4.65 9.35 -6.64
C PHE A 262 -4.93 10.39 -7.74
N TRP A 263 -5.09 9.93 -8.98
CA TRP A 263 -5.45 10.77 -10.10
C TRP A 263 -6.82 11.41 -9.94
N GLU A 264 -7.83 10.66 -9.49
CA GLU A 264 -9.16 11.22 -9.23
C GLU A 264 -9.12 12.25 -8.11
N PHE A 265 -8.38 11.98 -7.02
CA PHE A 265 -8.19 12.97 -5.94
C PHE A 265 -7.44 14.20 -6.41
N TYR A 266 -6.40 14.06 -7.23
CA TYR A 266 -5.67 15.19 -7.81
C TYR A 266 -6.58 16.12 -8.62
N LYS A 267 -7.49 15.56 -9.42
CA LYS A 267 -8.44 16.36 -10.22
C LYS A 267 -9.48 17.11 -9.37
N LYS A 268 -9.87 16.54 -8.24
CA LYS A 268 -10.89 17.12 -7.34
C LYS A 268 -10.48 16.91 -5.89
N PRO A 269 -9.45 17.63 -5.41
CA PRO A 269 -8.95 17.44 -4.06
C PRO A 269 -9.95 17.92 -3.01
N LYS A 270 -9.87 17.33 -1.81
CA LYS A 270 -10.64 17.65 -0.62
C LYS A 270 -9.70 17.87 0.56
N PHE A 271 -10.24 18.25 1.71
CA PHE A 271 -9.49 18.64 2.90
C PHE A 271 -9.64 17.59 4.00
N GLY A 272 -8.53 16.92 4.37
CA GLY A 272 -8.48 15.96 5.49
C GLY A 272 -9.34 14.72 5.30
N GLU A 273 -9.52 14.26 4.07
CA GLU A 273 -10.35 13.09 3.79
C GLU A 273 -9.65 11.76 4.07
N VAL A 274 -10.44 10.75 4.36
CA VAL A 274 -9.98 9.36 4.52
C VAL A 274 -10.86 8.43 3.70
N TYR A 275 -10.22 7.49 3.00
CA TYR A 275 -10.91 6.46 2.22
C TYR A 275 -10.29 5.09 2.44
N ASN A 276 -11.15 4.10 2.70
CA ASN A 276 -10.75 2.71 2.56
C ASN A 276 -10.62 2.38 1.08
N ILE A 277 -9.46 1.85 0.70
CA ILE A 277 -9.18 1.47 -0.68
C ILE A 277 -8.59 0.06 -0.74
N GLY A 278 -9.20 -0.79 -1.53
CA GLY A 278 -8.81 -2.20 -1.65
C GLY A 278 -9.49 -2.85 -2.84
N GLY A 279 -9.43 -4.16 -2.89
CA GLY A 279 -10.13 -4.93 -3.93
C GLY A 279 -11.64 -5.01 -3.71
N GLY A 280 -12.10 -4.74 -2.49
CA GLY A 280 -13.50 -4.86 -2.13
C GLY A 280 -14.07 -6.25 -2.43
N ARG A 281 -15.36 -6.33 -2.67
CA ARG A 281 -16.02 -7.60 -3.05
C ARG A 281 -15.62 -8.11 -4.42
N LYS A 282 -15.13 -7.26 -5.31
CA LYS A 282 -14.71 -7.64 -6.67
C LYS A 282 -13.38 -8.40 -6.70
N SER A 283 -12.49 -8.11 -5.76
CA SER A 283 -11.12 -8.63 -5.77
C SER A 283 -10.64 -8.98 -4.36
N ASN A 284 -10.96 -10.18 -3.92
CA ASN A 284 -10.52 -10.72 -2.63
C ASN A 284 -10.34 -12.23 -2.73
N CYS A 285 -9.54 -12.81 -1.86
CA CYS A 285 -9.36 -14.25 -1.75
C CYS A 285 -8.84 -14.64 -0.37
N SER A 286 -9.02 -15.92 -0.02
CA SER A 286 -8.27 -16.56 1.05
C SER A 286 -6.89 -17.02 0.53
N ILE A 287 -6.03 -17.50 1.42
CA ILE A 287 -4.75 -18.11 1.02
C ILE A 287 -4.99 -19.38 0.20
N ILE A 288 -5.95 -20.22 0.62
CA ILE A 288 -6.32 -21.46 -0.11
C ILE A 288 -6.80 -21.12 -1.53
N GLU A 289 -7.70 -20.15 -1.65
CA GLU A 289 -8.22 -19.70 -2.96
C GLU A 289 -7.13 -19.08 -3.84
N ALA A 290 -6.18 -18.34 -3.25
CA ALA A 290 -5.03 -17.82 -3.99
C ALA A 290 -4.13 -18.94 -4.52
N ILE A 291 -3.86 -19.98 -3.72
CA ILE A 291 -3.09 -21.16 -4.14
C ILE A 291 -3.81 -21.87 -5.30
N ASP A 292 -5.12 -22.13 -5.20
CA ASP A 292 -5.90 -22.75 -6.27
C ASP A 292 -5.82 -21.97 -7.59
N ILE A 293 -5.89 -20.64 -7.50
CA ILE A 293 -5.74 -19.77 -8.69
C ILE A 293 -4.34 -19.91 -9.30
N VAL A 294 -3.28 -19.95 -8.47
CA VAL A 294 -1.89 -20.10 -8.96
C VAL A 294 -1.70 -21.47 -9.59
N GLU A 295 -2.17 -22.55 -8.95
CA GLU A 295 -2.09 -23.93 -9.47
C GLU A 295 -2.74 -24.02 -10.86
N LYS A 296 -3.96 -23.51 -11.00
CA LYS A 296 -4.72 -23.50 -12.26
C LYS A 296 -4.07 -22.65 -13.36
N LYS A 297 -3.53 -21.47 -12.99
CA LYS A 297 -2.97 -20.52 -13.97
C LYS A 297 -1.57 -20.89 -14.44
N ALA A 298 -0.75 -21.48 -13.56
CA ALA A 298 0.62 -21.86 -13.86
C ALA A 298 0.77 -23.33 -14.25
N GLY A 299 -0.29 -24.16 -14.14
CA GLY A 299 -0.23 -25.60 -14.43
C GLY A 299 0.70 -26.38 -13.48
N ILE A 300 0.73 -26.00 -12.20
CA ILE A 300 1.64 -26.57 -11.20
C ILE A 300 0.90 -27.03 -9.96
N ASN A 301 1.46 -27.99 -9.24
CA ASN A 301 1.05 -28.34 -7.88
C ASN A 301 1.92 -27.58 -6.87
N VAL A 302 1.29 -26.83 -5.97
CA VAL A 302 2.00 -26.04 -4.96
C VAL A 302 2.33 -26.92 -3.75
N LYS A 303 3.61 -27.04 -3.44
CA LYS A 303 4.07 -27.63 -2.18
C LYS A 303 3.72 -26.70 -1.04
N LYS A 304 2.95 -27.19 -0.05
CA LYS A 304 2.44 -26.36 1.06
C LYS A 304 2.74 -27.04 2.40
N ASN A 305 3.12 -26.21 3.38
CA ASN A 305 3.30 -26.58 4.76
C ASN A 305 2.36 -25.72 5.62
N TYR A 306 1.74 -26.30 6.64
CA TYR A 306 0.83 -25.61 7.51
C TYR A 306 1.48 -25.28 8.86
N ILE A 307 1.54 -24.01 9.22
CA ILE A 307 2.02 -23.51 10.50
C ILE A 307 0.81 -23.12 11.35
N LYS A 308 0.58 -23.84 12.45
CA LYS A 308 -0.61 -23.69 13.31
C LYS A 308 -0.70 -22.32 13.98
N ASN A 309 0.44 -21.73 14.37
CA ASN A 309 0.47 -20.46 15.09
C ASN A 309 0.06 -19.30 14.18
N ASN A 310 -0.90 -18.50 14.64
CA ASN A 310 -1.33 -17.30 13.93
C ASN A 310 -0.27 -16.21 13.99
N ARG A 311 -0.17 -15.42 12.94
CA ARG A 311 0.70 -14.26 12.92
C ARG A 311 0.06 -13.10 13.68
N VAL A 312 0.82 -12.46 14.57
CA VAL A 312 0.36 -11.28 15.32
C VAL A 312 0.02 -10.14 14.36
N GLY A 313 -1.12 -9.48 14.60
CA GLY A 313 -1.59 -8.35 13.77
C GLY A 313 -2.25 -8.76 12.45
N ASP A 314 -2.42 -10.07 12.17
CA ASP A 314 -3.14 -10.50 10.98
C ASP A 314 -4.66 -10.47 11.19
N HIS A 315 -5.38 -10.05 10.14
CA HIS A 315 -6.84 -10.12 10.10
C HIS A 315 -7.31 -11.52 9.68
N ILE A 316 -8.36 -12.04 10.30
CA ILE A 316 -9.03 -13.27 9.85
C ILE A 316 -9.84 -12.97 8.59
N TRP A 317 -10.48 -11.81 8.58
CA TRP A 317 -11.25 -11.33 7.44
C TRP A 317 -11.12 -9.81 7.34
N TYR A 318 -10.74 -9.32 6.18
CA TYR A 318 -10.77 -7.91 5.87
C TYR A 318 -11.11 -7.69 4.39
N ILE A 319 -12.19 -6.96 4.15
CA ILE A 319 -12.57 -6.46 2.83
C ILE A 319 -12.91 -4.98 2.98
N SER A 320 -12.33 -4.13 2.16
CA SER A 320 -12.60 -2.69 2.13
C SER A 320 -13.98 -2.39 1.55
N ASN A 321 -14.73 -1.50 2.20
CA ASN A 321 -15.92 -0.90 1.60
C ASN A 321 -15.50 0.33 0.78
N LEU A 322 -15.75 0.30 -0.50
CA LEU A 322 -15.34 1.35 -1.44
C LEU A 322 -16.43 2.39 -1.70
N ASN A 323 -17.57 2.33 -1.01
CA ASN A 323 -18.74 3.15 -1.35
C ASN A 323 -18.48 4.63 -1.16
N LYS A 324 -17.75 5.04 -0.10
CA LYS A 324 -17.42 6.45 0.14
C LYS A 324 -16.60 7.01 -1.03
N PHE A 325 -15.54 6.30 -1.41
CA PHE A 325 -14.67 6.74 -2.51
C PHE A 325 -15.44 6.81 -3.84
N LYS A 326 -16.21 5.79 -4.17
CA LYS A 326 -17.01 5.75 -5.41
C LYS A 326 -18.08 6.83 -5.47
N LYS A 327 -18.67 7.20 -4.33
CA LYS A 327 -19.62 8.33 -4.25
C LYS A 327 -18.95 9.65 -4.56
N ASP A 328 -17.76 9.89 -4.02
CA ASP A 328 -17.04 11.14 -4.19
C ASP A 328 -16.34 11.25 -5.56
N TYR A 329 -15.93 10.10 -6.12
CA TYR A 329 -15.22 9.96 -7.39
C TYR A 329 -15.88 8.91 -8.29
N PRO A 330 -17.07 9.20 -8.84
CA PRO A 330 -17.87 8.22 -9.61
C PRO A 330 -17.20 7.77 -10.90
N ASN A 331 -16.27 8.53 -11.45
CA ASN A 331 -15.51 8.17 -12.66
C ASN A 331 -14.42 7.11 -12.40
N TRP A 332 -14.10 6.84 -11.12
CA TRP A 332 -13.15 5.78 -10.81
C TRP A 332 -13.79 4.40 -10.94
N SER A 333 -13.11 3.51 -11.61
CA SER A 333 -13.49 2.10 -11.68
C SER A 333 -12.30 1.19 -11.45
N GLN A 334 -12.53 0.11 -10.70
CA GLN A 334 -11.55 -0.93 -10.49
C GLN A 334 -11.40 -1.80 -11.73
N LYS A 335 -10.20 -1.85 -12.30
CA LYS A 335 -9.88 -2.58 -13.53
C LYS A 335 -9.52 -4.04 -13.25
N TYR A 336 -8.67 -4.27 -12.27
CA TYR A 336 -8.11 -5.58 -11.96
C TYR A 336 -8.90 -6.33 -10.88
N ASN A 337 -8.99 -7.65 -11.02
CA ASN A 337 -9.43 -8.56 -9.97
C ASN A 337 -8.29 -9.50 -9.57
N THR A 338 -8.47 -10.28 -8.50
CA THR A 338 -7.43 -11.18 -7.96
C THR A 338 -6.86 -12.14 -9.02
N ARG A 339 -7.69 -12.68 -9.91
CA ARG A 339 -7.23 -13.60 -10.97
C ARG A 339 -6.32 -12.89 -11.98
N MET A 340 -6.67 -11.67 -12.37
CA MET A 340 -5.86 -10.83 -13.28
C MET A 340 -4.53 -10.45 -12.63
N ILE A 341 -4.55 -10.04 -11.36
CA ILE A 341 -3.35 -9.72 -10.59
C ILE A 341 -2.39 -10.92 -10.53
N ILE A 342 -2.89 -12.10 -10.20
CA ILE A 342 -2.07 -13.33 -10.15
C ILE A 342 -1.50 -13.66 -11.53
N SER A 343 -2.30 -13.56 -12.60
CA SER A 343 -1.81 -13.80 -13.97
C SER A 343 -0.68 -12.85 -14.36
N GLU A 344 -0.80 -11.57 -14.04
CA GLU A 344 0.23 -10.58 -14.32
C GLU A 344 1.53 -10.85 -13.54
N LEU A 345 1.42 -11.24 -12.25
CA LEU A 345 2.57 -11.65 -11.44
C LEU A 345 3.29 -12.87 -12.04
N ILE A 346 2.53 -13.88 -12.48
CA ILE A 346 3.10 -15.07 -13.15
C ILE A 346 3.87 -14.66 -14.40
N ASN A 347 3.25 -13.83 -15.27
CA ASN A 347 3.88 -13.36 -16.51
C ASN A 347 5.16 -12.55 -16.24
N LYS A 348 5.13 -11.63 -15.25
CA LYS A 348 6.30 -10.81 -14.89
C LYS A 348 7.46 -11.67 -14.37
N ILE A 349 7.18 -12.66 -13.51
CA ILE A 349 8.20 -13.52 -12.94
C ILE A 349 8.82 -14.44 -14.01
N ASN A 350 8.00 -14.97 -14.93
CA ASN A 350 8.49 -15.79 -16.05
C ASN A 350 9.32 -14.98 -17.05
N ALA A 351 9.01 -13.70 -17.26
CA ALA A 351 9.79 -12.83 -18.15
C ALA A 351 11.17 -12.41 -17.57
N ILE A 352 11.42 -12.63 -16.28
CA ILE A 352 12.69 -12.34 -15.61
C ILE A 352 13.59 -13.59 -15.53
N LYS A 353 13.00 -14.78 -15.66
CA LYS A 353 13.75 -16.06 -15.75
C LYS A 353 14.32 -16.26 -17.14
#